data_96c6e97b1ab40c2cc23d717c0c42a42b
#
_entry.id   96c6e97b1ab40c2cc23d717c0c42a42b
#
_cell.length_a   1.000
_cell.length_b   1.000
_cell.length_c   1.000
_cell.angle_alpha   90.00
_cell.angle_beta   90.00
_cell.angle_gamma   90.00
#
_symmetry.space_group_name_H-M   'P 1'
#
loop_
_entity.id
_entity.type
_entity.pdbx_description
1 polymer ?
#
loop_
_entity_poly.entity_id
_entity_poly.type
_entity_poly.pdbx_seq_one_letter_code
_entity_poly.pdbx_strand_id
1 'polypeptide(L)'
;MAKAVIAYDKDLPEIPGRRPWEKPTSYLVKDDAAPTGWREETSGRRPSKLLLVPKIREAVDAWRESGYEGASNVTQRLFEYWFEEDHEVPGFGVPFRYYFCQREAIETLVWLVEIAGERDAQNLIQAYATIFEKDLFTKNITFQTTMDGRRQLRRYVPELDAEGVQDLPPENLRRFAFKMATGSGKTWVMAMAIVWARFHKQRVPGSNLSTNFLIVAPNVIVYQRLEKDFAANRIFYELPLIPPEWLGAFSQKVILRGEAAEPDPSGNLFLTNVQQLYESRDKE
;
A
#
# COMPACT_ATOMS: atom_id res chain seq x y z
N MET A 1 -7.54 11.96 -31.31
CA MET A 1 -6.71 12.49 -30.20
C MET A 1 -5.57 11.52 -29.95
N ALA A 2 -4.34 11.90 -30.25
CA ALA A 2 -3.17 11.04 -30.05
C ALA A 2 -2.92 10.86 -28.54
N LYS A 3 -2.91 9.61 -28.07
CA LYS A 3 -2.44 9.28 -26.72
C LYS A 3 -1.00 9.71 -26.61
N ALA A 4 -0.71 10.67 -25.74
CA ALA A 4 0.65 11.02 -25.39
C ALA A 4 1.32 9.75 -24.84
N VAL A 5 2.24 9.19 -25.60
CA VAL A 5 3.17 8.16 -25.14
C VAL A 5 4.06 8.87 -24.13
N ILE A 6 3.86 8.58 -22.84
CA ILE A 6 4.81 9.01 -21.81
C ILE A 6 6.09 8.24 -22.11
N ALA A 7 7.02 8.90 -22.76
CA ALA A 7 8.39 8.40 -22.87
C ALA A 7 8.90 8.27 -21.43
N TYR A 8 9.17 7.05 -20.99
CA TYR A 8 9.96 6.84 -19.78
C TYR A 8 11.34 7.42 -20.07
N ASP A 9 11.66 8.52 -19.40
CA ASP A 9 13.00 9.09 -19.41
C ASP A 9 13.97 8.01 -18.90
N LYS A 10 14.67 7.38 -19.81
CA LYS A 10 15.63 6.30 -19.50
C LYS A 10 16.89 6.83 -18.79
N ASP A 11 17.04 8.14 -18.72
CA ASP A 11 18.28 8.82 -18.33
C ASP A 11 18.11 9.71 -17.09
N LEU A 12 17.34 9.24 -16.09
CA LEU A 12 17.34 9.89 -14.79
C LEU A 12 18.72 9.74 -14.15
N PRO A 13 19.41 10.82 -13.78
CA PRO A 13 20.70 10.72 -13.11
C PRO A 13 20.52 10.02 -11.75
N GLU A 14 21.49 9.18 -11.41
CA GLU A 14 21.57 8.61 -10.08
C GLU A 14 21.96 9.67 -9.06
N ILE A 15 21.34 9.62 -7.88
CA ILE A 15 21.75 10.44 -6.73
C ILE A 15 22.88 9.69 -6.02
N PRO A 16 24.11 10.27 -6.01
CA PRO A 16 25.27 9.59 -5.42
C PRO A 16 25.04 9.24 -3.96
N GLY A 17 25.45 8.02 -3.54
CA GLY A 17 25.34 7.56 -2.14
C GLY A 17 23.93 7.22 -1.67
N ARG A 18 22.92 7.35 -2.51
CA ARG A 18 21.54 6.99 -2.15
C ARG A 18 21.37 5.48 -2.05
N ARG A 19 20.86 5.04 -0.91
CA ARG A 19 20.54 3.64 -0.65
C ARG A 19 19.02 3.43 -0.70
N PRO A 20 18.51 2.47 -1.48
CA PRO A 20 17.05 2.28 -1.64
C PRO A 20 16.30 1.93 -0.36
N TRP A 21 16.98 1.38 0.64
CA TRP A 21 16.41 1.01 1.95
C TRP A 21 16.45 2.12 2.99
N GLU A 22 17.09 3.25 2.68
CA GLU A 22 17.14 4.41 3.57
C GLU A 22 16.06 5.44 3.21
N LYS A 23 15.58 6.17 4.23
CA LYS A 23 14.62 7.27 4.04
C LYS A 23 15.23 8.32 3.11
N PRO A 24 14.56 8.68 2.00
CA PRO A 24 15.08 9.69 1.08
C PRO A 24 15.21 11.05 1.74
N THR A 25 16.37 11.68 1.60
CA THR A 25 16.67 13.04 2.07
C THR A 25 16.70 14.07 0.94
N SER A 26 16.60 13.61 -0.31
CA SER A 26 16.63 14.44 -1.52
C SER A 26 15.78 13.85 -2.63
N TYR A 27 15.50 14.62 -3.67
CA TYR A 27 14.81 14.18 -4.87
C TYR A 27 15.22 14.99 -6.09
N LEU A 28 15.00 14.44 -7.30
CA LEU A 28 15.31 15.12 -8.56
C LEU A 28 14.16 16.02 -8.99
N VAL A 29 14.50 17.23 -9.43
CA VAL A 29 13.62 18.23 -10.04
C VAL A 29 14.09 18.51 -11.45
N LYS A 30 13.17 18.66 -12.41
CA LYS A 30 13.52 19.12 -13.75
C LYS A 30 14.13 20.51 -13.68
N ASP A 31 15.29 20.67 -14.33
CA ASP A 31 15.98 21.94 -14.42
C ASP A 31 16.68 22.01 -15.78
N ASP A 32 16.09 22.75 -16.70
CA ASP A 32 16.57 22.86 -18.06
C ASP A 32 17.93 23.58 -18.15
N ALA A 33 18.36 24.27 -17.08
CA ALA A 33 19.67 24.89 -16.98
C ALA A 33 20.77 23.92 -16.52
N ALA A 34 20.38 22.77 -15.92
CA ALA A 34 21.33 21.77 -15.49
C ALA A 34 21.85 20.93 -16.67
N PRO A 35 23.16 20.55 -16.70
CA PRO A 35 23.74 19.75 -17.77
C PRO A 35 23.02 18.43 -18.05
N THR A 36 22.40 17.83 -17.04
CA THR A 36 21.63 16.58 -17.12
C THR A 36 20.14 16.81 -17.34
N GLY A 37 19.66 18.07 -17.37
CA GLY A 37 18.23 18.41 -17.35
C GLY A 37 17.56 18.19 -15.98
N TRP A 38 18.35 17.87 -14.94
CA TRP A 38 17.87 17.57 -13.61
C TRP A 38 18.77 18.17 -12.54
N ARG A 39 18.17 18.64 -11.46
CA ARG A 39 18.83 19.14 -10.25
C ARG A 39 18.37 18.34 -9.05
N GLU A 40 19.30 18.04 -8.16
CA GLU A 40 18.99 17.46 -6.87
C GLU A 40 18.48 18.56 -5.92
N GLU A 41 17.30 18.31 -5.32
CA GLU A 41 16.72 19.12 -4.26
C GLU A 41 16.92 18.39 -2.93
N THR A 42 17.67 19.01 -2.00
CA THR A 42 18.08 18.41 -0.73
C THR A 42 17.17 18.78 0.44
N SER A 43 16.04 19.42 0.17
CA SER A 43 15.06 19.82 1.18
C SER A 43 14.19 18.67 1.74
N GLY A 44 14.64 17.43 1.60
CA GLY A 44 13.94 16.24 2.08
C GLY A 44 13.28 15.47 0.94
N ARG A 45 12.06 15.01 1.16
CA ARG A 45 11.31 14.17 0.20
C ARG A 45 10.50 15.04 -0.74
N ARG A 46 10.29 14.55 -1.97
CA ARG A 46 9.42 15.23 -2.94
C ARG A 46 8.04 15.50 -2.33
N PRO A 47 7.57 16.76 -2.29
CA PRO A 47 6.28 17.11 -1.75
C PRO A 47 5.14 16.38 -2.47
N SER A 48 4.15 15.93 -1.70
CA SER A 48 2.92 15.37 -2.26
C SER A 48 1.92 16.49 -2.54
N LYS A 49 1.22 16.39 -3.68
CA LYS A 49 0.08 17.28 -3.98
C LYS A 49 -1.18 16.92 -3.16
N LEU A 50 -1.18 15.75 -2.52
CA LEU A 50 -2.29 15.28 -1.68
C LEU A 50 -2.03 15.72 -0.24
N LEU A 51 -2.88 16.57 0.31
CA LEU A 51 -2.67 17.25 1.59
C LEU A 51 -2.53 16.32 2.80
N LEU A 52 -3.26 15.20 2.83
CA LEU A 52 -3.16 14.22 3.92
C LEU A 52 -1.88 13.37 3.87
N VAL A 53 -1.30 13.15 2.69
CA VAL A 53 -0.15 12.25 2.55
C VAL A 53 1.06 12.71 3.35
N PRO A 54 1.49 13.98 3.34
CA PRO A 54 2.57 14.45 4.20
C PRO A 54 2.28 14.24 5.68
N LYS A 55 1.04 14.52 6.12
CA LYS A 55 0.64 14.38 7.53
C LYS A 55 0.65 12.94 8.02
N ILE A 56 0.12 12.03 7.20
CA ILE A 56 0.18 10.60 7.51
C ILE A 56 1.64 10.12 7.56
N ARG A 57 2.49 10.58 6.63
CA ARG A 57 3.92 10.25 6.63
C ARG A 57 4.64 10.76 7.88
N GLU A 58 4.37 12.00 8.30
CA GLU A 58 4.92 12.56 9.54
C GLU A 58 4.50 11.73 10.76
N ALA A 59 3.23 11.34 10.84
CA ALA A 59 2.72 10.50 11.92
C ALA A 59 3.35 9.09 11.92
N VAL A 60 3.49 8.47 10.75
CA VAL A 60 4.15 7.16 10.60
C VAL A 60 5.64 7.25 10.91
N ASP A 61 6.31 8.33 10.51
CA ASP A 61 7.73 8.55 10.84
C ASP A 61 7.92 8.70 12.36
N ALA A 62 7.07 9.50 13.03
CA ALA A 62 7.10 9.64 14.48
C ALA A 62 6.80 8.32 15.21
N TRP A 63 5.85 7.54 14.69
CA TRP A 63 5.53 6.21 15.23
C TRP A 63 6.71 5.21 15.08
N ARG A 64 7.42 5.24 13.95
CA ARG A 64 8.65 4.46 13.77
C ARG A 64 9.74 4.87 14.75
N GLU A 65 9.95 6.19 14.94
CA GLU A 65 10.93 6.74 15.87
C GLU A 65 10.61 6.43 17.34
N SER A 66 9.32 6.23 17.69
CA SER A 66 8.91 5.75 19.01
C SER A 66 9.13 4.25 19.24
N GLY A 67 9.65 3.52 18.25
CA GLY A 67 9.77 2.06 18.31
C GLY A 67 8.42 1.35 18.16
N TYR A 68 7.50 1.93 17.37
CA TYR A 68 6.16 1.40 17.09
C TYR A 68 5.29 1.28 18.35
N GLU A 69 5.31 2.32 19.20
CA GLU A 69 4.53 2.36 20.42
C GLU A 69 3.04 2.07 20.15
N GLY A 70 2.43 1.23 21.00
CA GLY A 70 1.02 0.83 20.87
C GLY A 70 0.74 -0.26 19.84
N ALA A 71 1.73 -0.67 19.04
CA ALA A 71 1.58 -1.80 18.14
C ALA A 71 1.49 -3.13 18.89
N SER A 72 0.75 -4.10 18.32
CA SER A 72 0.73 -5.46 18.84
C SER A 72 2.11 -6.13 18.77
N ASN A 73 2.34 -7.12 19.62
CA ASN A 73 3.57 -7.93 19.59
C ASN A 73 3.79 -8.59 18.22
N VAL A 74 2.73 -8.89 17.48
CA VAL A 74 2.81 -9.43 16.12
C VAL A 74 3.39 -8.40 15.16
N THR A 75 2.90 -7.17 15.21
CA THR A 75 3.39 -6.08 14.37
C THR A 75 4.83 -5.74 14.71
N GLN A 76 5.17 -5.60 15.99
CA GLN A 76 6.54 -5.32 16.44
C GLN A 76 7.51 -6.41 15.98
N ARG A 77 7.16 -7.70 16.16
CA ARG A 77 8.02 -8.82 15.75
C ARG A 77 8.21 -8.89 14.23
N LEU A 78 7.17 -8.62 13.44
CA LEU A 78 7.27 -8.59 11.98
C LEU A 78 8.12 -7.43 11.49
N PHE A 79 7.99 -6.23 12.07
CA PHE A 79 8.78 -5.07 11.67
C PHE A 79 10.24 -5.21 12.06
N GLU A 80 10.53 -5.76 13.26
CA GLU A 80 11.88 -6.14 13.66
C GLU A 80 12.48 -7.12 12.65
N TYR A 81 11.76 -8.21 12.33
CA TYR A 81 12.22 -9.20 11.36
C TYR A 81 12.45 -8.60 9.97
N TRP A 82 11.51 -7.82 9.44
CA TRP A 82 11.63 -7.31 8.07
C TRP A 82 12.66 -6.20 7.91
N PHE A 83 12.89 -5.37 8.92
CA PHE A 83 13.61 -4.12 8.73
C PHE A 83 14.87 -3.97 9.58
N GLU A 84 14.98 -4.72 10.67
CA GLU A 84 16.11 -4.58 11.60
C GLU A 84 17.04 -5.81 11.59
N GLU A 85 16.52 -6.99 11.21
CA GLU A 85 17.35 -8.19 11.06
C GLU A 85 18.03 -8.23 9.68
N ASP A 86 19.24 -8.80 9.64
CA ASP A 86 19.94 -9.03 8.37
C ASP A 86 19.37 -10.27 7.66
N HIS A 87 19.10 -10.12 6.37
CA HIS A 87 18.58 -11.18 5.52
C HIS A 87 19.49 -11.45 4.34
N GLU A 88 19.38 -12.67 3.81
CA GLU A 88 19.98 -13.08 2.55
C GLU A 88 18.90 -13.58 1.61
N VAL A 89 19.13 -13.44 0.30
CA VAL A 89 18.27 -14.07 -0.71
C VAL A 89 18.41 -15.58 -0.59
N PRO A 90 17.33 -16.31 -0.30
CA PRO A 90 17.38 -17.75 -0.11
C PRO A 90 18.06 -18.46 -1.29
N GLY A 91 19.07 -19.30 -0.98
CA GLY A 91 19.83 -20.06 -1.97
C GLY A 91 20.93 -19.30 -2.72
N PHE A 92 21.11 -18.01 -2.51
CA PHE A 92 22.12 -17.20 -3.20
C PHE A 92 23.17 -16.59 -2.27
N GLY A 93 22.93 -16.51 -0.96
CA GLY A 93 23.87 -15.91 0.01
C GLY A 93 24.12 -14.41 -0.25
N VAL A 94 23.23 -13.75 -0.95
CA VAL A 94 23.35 -12.32 -1.25
C VAL A 94 22.55 -11.54 -0.22
N PRO A 95 23.12 -10.48 0.41
CA PRO A 95 22.40 -9.63 1.36
C PRO A 95 21.11 -9.08 0.74
N PHE A 96 20.02 -9.15 1.52
CA PHE A 96 18.70 -8.68 1.11
C PHE A 96 18.19 -7.64 2.10
N ARG A 97 17.64 -6.54 1.56
CA ARG A 97 16.96 -5.51 2.37
C ARG A 97 15.74 -5.00 1.61
N TYR A 98 14.64 -4.83 2.31
CA TYR A 98 13.46 -4.17 1.76
C TYR A 98 13.75 -2.68 1.47
N TYR A 99 13.19 -2.18 0.39
CA TYR A 99 13.31 -0.75 0.06
C TYR A 99 12.48 0.10 1.02
N PHE A 100 12.94 1.33 1.27
CA PHE A 100 12.20 2.25 2.15
C PHE A 100 10.76 2.48 1.69
N CYS A 101 10.48 2.54 0.39
CA CYS A 101 9.11 2.68 -0.11
C CYS A 101 8.21 1.49 0.20
N GLN A 102 8.77 0.28 0.36
CA GLN A 102 8.04 -0.93 0.79
C GLN A 102 7.80 -0.88 2.30
N ARG A 103 8.81 -0.53 3.08
CA ARG A 103 8.73 -0.30 4.51
C ARG A 103 7.64 0.73 4.82
N GLU A 104 7.73 1.92 4.23
CA GLU A 104 6.75 2.98 4.46
C GLU A 104 5.33 2.58 4.06
N ALA A 105 5.16 1.83 2.98
CA ALA A 105 3.84 1.40 2.53
C ALA A 105 3.19 0.43 3.53
N ILE A 106 3.92 -0.58 4.03
CA ILE A 106 3.37 -1.51 5.01
C ILE A 106 3.19 -0.86 6.37
N GLU A 107 4.13 -0.03 6.83
CA GLU A 107 4.00 0.74 8.06
C GLU A 107 2.77 1.65 8.03
N THR A 108 2.54 2.34 6.91
CA THR A 108 1.36 3.20 6.73
C THR A 108 0.06 2.39 6.79
N LEU A 109 0.00 1.22 6.14
CA LEU A 109 -1.18 0.36 6.19
C LEU A 109 -1.47 -0.08 7.64
N VAL A 110 -0.45 -0.58 8.32
CA VAL A 110 -0.56 -1.06 9.70
C VAL A 110 -0.95 0.07 10.64
N TRP A 111 -0.30 1.23 10.53
CA TRP A 111 -0.62 2.40 11.34
C TRP A 111 -2.06 2.86 11.16
N LEU A 112 -2.56 2.94 9.91
CA LEU A 112 -3.95 3.30 9.62
C LEU A 112 -4.97 2.33 10.21
N VAL A 113 -4.64 1.05 10.28
CA VAL A 113 -5.57 -0.01 10.71
C VAL A 113 -5.48 -0.26 12.21
N GLU A 114 -4.26 -0.36 12.76
CA GLU A 114 -4.02 -0.80 14.12
C GLU A 114 -3.91 0.37 15.12
N ILE A 115 -3.27 1.47 14.70
CA ILE A 115 -2.95 2.59 15.59
C ILE A 115 -3.95 3.73 15.45
N ALA A 116 -4.11 4.27 14.25
CA ALA A 116 -5.00 5.41 14.03
C ALA A 116 -6.48 5.03 14.20
N GLY A 117 -6.83 3.79 13.89
CA GLY A 117 -8.23 3.31 13.98
C GLY A 117 -9.20 4.05 13.05
N GLU A 118 -8.72 5.00 12.26
CA GLU A 118 -9.52 5.86 11.41
C GLU A 118 -9.90 5.15 10.11
N ARG A 119 -11.09 5.40 9.63
CA ARG A 119 -11.70 4.59 8.58
C ARG A 119 -12.02 5.35 7.32
N ASP A 120 -12.16 6.67 7.40
CA ASP A 120 -12.44 7.50 6.26
C ASP A 120 -11.61 8.78 6.22
N ALA A 121 -11.64 9.47 5.08
CA ALA A 121 -10.86 10.67 4.86
C ALA A 121 -11.27 11.83 5.77
N GLN A 122 -12.53 11.92 6.17
CA GLN A 122 -13.03 12.98 7.04
C GLN A 122 -12.44 12.87 8.45
N ASN A 123 -12.43 11.67 9.00
CA ASN A 123 -11.86 11.39 10.32
C ASN A 123 -10.35 11.65 10.32
N LEU A 124 -9.64 11.23 9.26
CA LEU A 124 -8.21 11.50 9.11
C LEU A 124 -7.91 13.01 8.99
N ILE A 125 -8.74 13.77 8.25
CA ILE A 125 -8.61 15.23 8.16
C ILE A 125 -8.82 15.87 9.53
N GLN A 126 -9.82 15.44 10.27
CA GLN A 126 -10.09 15.98 11.61
C GLN A 126 -8.97 15.69 12.60
N ALA A 127 -8.39 14.49 12.54
CA ALA A 127 -7.36 14.05 13.46
C ALA A 127 -5.99 14.70 13.18
N TYR A 128 -5.62 14.83 11.90
CA TYR A 128 -4.24 15.13 11.51
C TYR A 128 -4.04 16.45 10.75
N ALA A 129 -5.10 17.08 10.26
CA ALA A 129 -4.99 18.39 9.63
C ALA A 129 -4.92 19.54 10.67
N THR A 130 -4.10 20.56 10.39
CA THR A 130 -4.08 21.79 11.16
C THR A 130 -5.40 22.55 11.00
N ILE A 131 -5.68 23.53 11.89
CA ILE A 131 -6.88 24.39 11.78
C ILE A 131 -6.94 25.06 10.41
N PHE A 132 -5.83 25.62 9.94
CA PHE A 132 -5.75 26.25 8.62
C PHE A 132 -5.98 25.27 7.46
N GLU A 133 -5.42 24.08 7.56
CA GLU A 133 -5.63 23.02 6.58
C GLU A 133 -7.07 22.50 6.60
N LYS A 134 -7.70 22.39 7.78
CA LYS A 134 -9.13 22.08 7.91
C LYS A 134 -10.01 23.11 7.19
N ASP A 135 -9.69 24.38 7.29
CA ASP A 135 -10.40 25.42 6.55
C ASP A 135 -10.24 25.28 5.02
N LEU A 136 -9.05 24.93 4.55
CA LEU A 136 -8.82 24.64 3.14
C LEU A 136 -9.60 23.41 2.68
N PHE A 137 -9.65 22.36 3.49
CA PHE A 137 -10.43 21.16 3.20
C PHE A 137 -11.93 21.46 3.16
N THR A 138 -12.46 22.22 4.15
CA THR A 138 -13.88 22.58 4.20
C THR A 138 -14.32 23.49 3.07
N LYS A 139 -13.43 24.34 2.54
CA LYS A 139 -13.74 25.22 1.39
C LYS A 139 -13.74 24.45 0.06
N ASN A 140 -12.88 23.44 -0.08
CA ASN A 140 -12.64 22.74 -1.33
C ASN A 140 -13.20 21.31 -1.37
N ILE A 141 -13.56 20.76 -0.21
CA ILE A 141 -14.05 19.40 -0.05
C ILE A 141 -15.28 19.41 0.85
N THR A 142 -16.42 19.02 0.31
CA THR A 142 -17.66 18.92 1.07
C THR A 142 -18.13 17.47 1.07
N PHE A 143 -18.40 16.96 2.27
CA PHE A 143 -19.04 15.65 2.43
C PHE A 143 -20.55 15.86 2.54
N GLN A 144 -21.32 15.12 1.78
CA GLN A 144 -22.78 15.16 1.84
C GLN A 144 -23.36 13.75 1.77
N THR A 145 -24.56 13.63 2.34
CA THR A 145 -25.39 12.42 2.14
C THR A 145 -26.54 12.79 1.22
N THR A 146 -26.73 12.02 0.16
CA THR A 146 -27.84 12.19 -0.78
C THR A 146 -29.16 11.72 -0.17
N MET A 147 -30.30 12.06 -0.78
CA MET A 147 -31.63 11.64 -0.28
C MET A 147 -31.80 10.12 -0.24
N ASP A 148 -31.10 9.38 -1.08
CA ASP A 148 -31.07 7.92 -1.13
C ASP A 148 -30.02 7.30 -0.18
N GLY A 149 -29.42 8.11 0.69
CA GLY A 149 -28.49 7.66 1.73
C GLY A 149 -27.06 7.40 1.24
N ARG A 150 -26.73 7.70 -0.01
CA ARG A 150 -25.35 7.57 -0.49
C ARG A 150 -24.49 8.71 0.02
N ARG A 151 -23.28 8.40 0.42
CA ARG A 151 -22.29 9.40 0.81
C ARG A 151 -21.52 9.85 -0.42
N GLN A 152 -21.34 11.15 -0.54
CA GLN A 152 -20.62 11.75 -1.65
C GLN A 152 -19.56 12.72 -1.14
N LEU A 153 -18.42 12.72 -1.84
CA LEU A 153 -17.38 13.72 -1.73
C LEU A 153 -17.51 14.69 -2.89
N ARG A 154 -17.73 15.95 -2.59
CA ARG A 154 -17.61 17.06 -3.55
C ARG A 154 -16.31 17.78 -3.33
N ARG A 155 -15.58 18.01 -4.39
CA ARG A 155 -14.38 18.82 -4.37
C ARG A 155 -14.30 19.70 -5.60
N TYR A 156 -13.81 20.90 -5.42
CA TYR A 156 -13.41 21.73 -6.55
C TYR A 156 -12.17 21.14 -7.22
N VAL A 157 -12.22 20.99 -8.53
CA VAL A 157 -11.12 20.49 -9.37
C VAL A 157 -10.59 21.66 -10.18
N PRO A 158 -9.48 22.30 -9.75
CA PRO A 158 -8.98 23.53 -10.39
C PRO A 158 -8.66 23.35 -11.89
N GLU A 159 -8.22 22.14 -12.28
CA GLU A 159 -7.87 21.82 -13.66
C GLU A 159 -9.08 21.81 -14.60
N LEU A 160 -10.27 21.66 -14.07
CA LEU A 160 -11.53 21.61 -14.83
C LEU A 160 -12.40 22.84 -14.56
N ASP A 161 -11.99 23.71 -13.64
CA ASP A 161 -12.80 24.83 -13.10
C ASP A 161 -14.24 24.41 -12.77
N ALA A 162 -14.40 23.23 -12.19
CA ALA A 162 -15.66 22.59 -11.93
C ALA A 162 -15.67 21.80 -10.62
N GLU A 163 -16.86 21.57 -10.07
CA GLU A 163 -17.04 20.65 -8.96
C GLU A 163 -17.03 19.19 -9.46
N GLY A 164 -16.13 18.39 -8.89
CA GLY A 164 -16.14 16.94 -9.03
C GLY A 164 -16.97 16.30 -7.92
N VAL A 165 -17.82 15.34 -8.28
CA VAL A 165 -18.61 14.54 -7.34
C VAL A 165 -18.13 13.11 -7.41
N GLN A 166 -17.87 12.50 -6.26
CA GLN A 166 -17.47 11.12 -6.16
C GLN A 166 -18.28 10.40 -5.07
N ASP A 167 -18.92 9.30 -5.44
CA ASP A 167 -19.57 8.44 -4.47
C ASP A 167 -18.53 7.82 -3.52
N LEU A 168 -18.80 7.90 -2.24
CA LEU A 168 -17.97 7.28 -1.23
C LEU A 168 -18.48 5.87 -0.93
N PRO A 169 -17.58 4.95 -0.57
CA PRO A 169 -17.99 3.64 -0.09
C PRO A 169 -18.80 3.75 1.20
N PRO A 170 -19.55 2.69 1.58
CA PRO A 170 -20.17 2.59 2.89
C PRO A 170 -19.16 2.83 4.02
N GLU A 171 -19.59 3.41 5.13
CA GLU A 171 -18.72 3.76 6.27
C GLU A 171 -17.97 2.57 6.87
N ASN A 172 -18.57 1.39 6.81
CA ASN A 172 -17.96 0.15 7.30
C ASN A 172 -16.94 -0.47 6.34
N LEU A 173 -16.76 0.08 5.12
CA LEU A 173 -15.82 -0.43 4.14
C LEU A 173 -14.53 0.41 4.13
N ARG A 174 -13.49 -0.14 4.73
CA ARG A 174 -12.15 0.47 4.69
C ARG A 174 -11.54 0.36 3.30
N ARG A 175 -11.02 1.47 2.78
CA ARG A 175 -10.31 1.51 1.49
C ARG A 175 -9.06 2.34 1.61
N PHE A 176 -7.93 1.74 1.22
CA PHE A 176 -6.65 2.42 1.15
C PHE A 176 -6.08 2.27 -0.26
N ALA A 177 -5.49 3.33 -0.78
CA ALA A 177 -4.83 3.34 -2.08
C ALA A 177 -3.35 3.68 -1.93
N PHE A 178 -2.48 2.75 -2.32
CA PHE A 178 -1.04 2.94 -2.32
C PHE A 178 -0.53 3.11 -3.75
N LYS A 179 -0.04 4.32 -4.07
CA LYS A 179 0.56 4.60 -5.36
C LYS A 179 2.08 4.43 -5.26
N MET A 180 2.58 3.36 -5.82
CA MET A 180 4.00 3.01 -5.88
C MET A 180 4.46 2.94 -7.34
N ALA A 181 5.74 3.28 -7.59
CA ALA A 181 6.33 3.21 -8.92
C ALA A 181 6.34 1.79 -9.48
N THR A 182 6.42 1.65 -10.79
CA THR A 182 6.63 0.35 -11.43
C THR A 182 8.01 -0.18 -11.02
N GLY A 183 8.11 -1.49 -10.74
CA GLY A 183 9.36 -2.11 -10.28
C GLY A 183 9.72 -1.88 -8.81
N SER A 184 8.91 -1.15 -8.02
CA SER A 184 9.18 -0.89 -6.60
C SER A 184 8.78 -2.03 -5.65
N GLY A 185 8.39 -3.21 -6.15
CA GLY A 185 8.03 -4.35 -5.31
C GLY A 185 6.63 -4.27 -4.68
N LYS A 186 5.64 -3.73 -5.39
CA LYS A 186 4.23 -3.70 -4.92
C LYS A 186 3.71 -5.08 -4.46
N THR A 187 4.07 -6.14 -5.19
CA THR A 187 3.70 -7.52 -4.85
C THR A 187 4.25 -7.94 -3.50
N TRP A 188 5.46 -7.49 -3.16
CA TRP A 188 6.08 -7.78 -1.86
C TRP A 188 5.33 -7.09 -0.72
N VAL A 189 4.91 -5.84 -0.92
CA VAL A 189 4.07 -5.13 0.07
C VAL A 189 2.72 -5.83 0.27
N MET A 190 2.11 -6.34 -0.81
CA MET A 190 0.89 -7.15 -0.70
C MET A 190 1.13 -8.42 0.11
N ALA A 191 2.26 -9.13 -0.14
CA ALA A 191 2.62 -10.32 0.60
C ALA A 191 2.88 -10.02 2.08
N MET A 192 3.58 -8.91 2.41
CA MET A 192 3.75 -8.43 3.79
C MET A 192 2.40 -8.16 4.47
N ALA A 193 1.47 -7.51 3.77
CA ALA A 193 0.14 -7.21 4.29
C ALA A 193 -0.66 -8.49 4.59
N ILE A 194 -0.55 -9.52 3.75
CA ILE A 194 -1.18 -10.83 3.95
C ILE A 194 -0.58 -11.54 5.17
N VAL A 195 0.75 -11.57 5.28
CA VAL A 195 1.46 -12.18 6.42
C VAL A 195 1.08 -11.48 7.72
N TRP A 196 1.12 -10.14 7.72
CA TRP A 196 0.73 -9.35 8.88
C TRP A 196 -0.72 -9.61 9.29
N ALA A 197 -1.67 -9.46 8.36
CA ALA A 197 -3.09 -9.62 8.66
C ALA A 197 -3.42 -11.02 9.19
N ARG A 198 -2.80 -12.05 8.60
CA ARG A 198 -2.97 -13.43 9.03
C ARG A 198 -2.49 -13.66 10.45
N PHE A 199 -1.22 -13.34 10.75
CA PHE A 199 -0.67 -13.56 12.10
C PHE A 199 -1.31 -12.66 13.13
N HIS A 200 -1.67 -11.43 12.77
CA HIS A 200 -2.44 -10.55 13.65
C HIS A 200 -3.81 -11.17 13.97
N LYS A 201 -4.54 -11.70 12.98
CA LYS A 201 -5.81 -12.38 13.21
C LYS A 201 -5.68 -13.59 14.12
N GLN A 202 -4.61 -14.36 13.97
CA GLN A 202 -4.38 -15.59 14.73
C GLN A 202 -3.92 -15.35 16.16
N ARG A 203 -3.18 -14.26 16.42
CA ARG A 203 -2.44 -14.07 17.69
C ARG A 203 -2.87 -12.87 18.51
N VAL A 204 -3.60 -11.91 17.90
CA VAL A 204 -4.09 -10.73 18.61
C VAL A 204 -5.57 -10.92 18.98
N PRO A 205 -5.89 -10.99 20.27
CA PRO A 205 -7.29 -11.13 20.71
C PRO A 205 -8.15 -9.98 20.20
N GLY A 206 -9.35 -10.28 19.71
CA GLY A 206 -10.27 -9.26 19.19
C GLY A 206 -9.91 -8.70 17.83
N SER A 207 -8.89 -9.23 17.14
CA SER A 207 -8.51 -8.77 15.80
C SER A 207 -9.67 -8.86 14.81
N ASN A 208 -9.94 -7.74 14.11
CA ASN A 208 -10.93 -7.64 13.03
C ASN A 208 -10.35 -7.95 11.64
N LEU A 209 -9.09 -8.41 11.58
CA LEU A 209 -8.46 -8.81 10.32
C LEU A 209 -8.93 -10.21 9.92
N SER A 210 -8.53 -10.62 8.70
CA SER A 210 -8.95 -11.90 8.10
C SER A 210 -7.76 -12.81 7.84
N THR A 211 -8.02 -14.11 7.75
CA THR A 211 -7.12 -15.11 7.18
C THR A 211 -7.49 -15.45 5.72
N ASN A 212 -8.58 -14.88 5.21
CA ASN A 212 -9.01 -15.03 3.83
C ASN A 212 -8.75 -13.75 3.05
N PHE A 213 -8.11 -13.86 1.92
CA PHE A 213 -7.67 -12.76 1.07
C PHE A 213 -8.14 -12.95 -0.36
N LEU A 214 -8.44 -11.84 -1.03
CA LEU A 214 -8.76 -11.84 -2.46
C LEU A 214 -7.85 -10.83 -3.16
N ILE A 215 -7.07 -11.32 -4.13
CA ILE A 215 -6.31 -10.46 -5.04
C ILE A 215 -7.04 -10.43 -6.39
N VAL A 216 -7.39 -9.23 -6.84
CA VAL A 216 -8.04 -9.01 -8.13
C VAL A 216 -7.07 -8.29 -9.06
N ALA A 217 -6.56 -8.99 -10.05
CA ALA A 217 -5.69 -8.39 -11.07
C ALA A 217 -6.52 -7.55 -12.07
N PRO A 218 -6.03 -6.39 -12.53
CA PRO A 218 -6.76 -5.54 -13.46
C PRO A 218 -6.86 -6.13 -14.88
N ASN A 219 -5.99 -7.07 -15.23
CA ASN A 219 -5.98 -7.76 -16.52
C ASN A 219 -5.23 -9.10 -16.44
N VAL A 220 -5.27 -9.87 -17.53
CA VAL A 220 -4.68 -11.22 -17.61
C VAL A 220 -3.15 -11.19 -17.49
N ILE A 221 -2.48 -10.17 -18.03
CA ILE A 221 -1.01 -10.08 -17.98
C ILE A 221 -0.53 -9.89 -16.54
N VAL A 222 -1.21 -9.02 -15.78
CA VAL A 222 -0.93 -8.82 -14.35
C VAL A 222 -1.29 -10.07 -13.55
N TYR A 223 -2.41 -10.71 -13.88
CA TYR A 223 -2.80 -11.99 -13.27
C TYR A 223 -1.69 -13.04 -13.40
N GLN A 224 -1.19 -13.29 -14.61
CA GLN A 224 -0.15 -14.28 -14.85
C GLN A 224 1.15 -14.02 -14.08
N ARG A 225 1.49 -12.75 -13.85
CA ARG A 225 2.65 -12.39 -13.00
C ARG A 225 2.38 -12.72 -11.54
N LEU A 226 1.22 -12.32 -11.03
CA LEU A 226 0.83 -12.60 -9.65
C LEU A 226 0.68 -14.12 -9.40
N GLU A 227 0.15 -14.86 -10.38
CA GLU A 227 0.07 -16.31 -10.33
C GLU A 227 1.45 -16.95 -10.11
N LYS A 228 2.49 -16.50 -10.84
CA LYS A 228 3.86 -16.99 -10.65
C LYS A 228 4.41 -16.72 -9.26
N ASP A 229 4.05 -15.58 -8.66
CA ASP A 229 4.53 -15.18 -7.35
C ASP A 229 3.78 -15.90 -6.22
N PHE A 230 2.46 -16.07 -6.34
CA PHE A 230 1.61 -16.60 -5.27
C PHE A 230 1.31 -18.11 -5.39
N ALA A 231 1.38 -18.71 -6.58
CA ALA A 231 1.15 -20.15 -6.75
C ALA A 231 2.03 -20.95 -5.79
N ALA A 232 1.44 -21.97 -5.17
CA ALA A 232 2.11 -22.81 -4.17
C ALA A 232 2.78 -22.03 -3.01
N ASN A 233 2.27 -20.82 -2.71
CA ASN A 233 2.83 -19.95 -1.66
C ASN A 233 4.28 -19.48 -1.91
N ARG A 234 4.73 -19.52 -3.14
CA ARG A 234 6.12 -19.32 -3.52
C ARG A 234 6.73 -18.05 -2.92
N ILE A 235 6.06 -16.89 -3.08
CA ILE A 235 6.55 -15.59 -2.59
C ILE A 235 6.80 -15.58 -1.07
N PHE A 236 6.01 -16.33 -0.30
CA PHE A 236 6.10 -16.36 1.16
C PHE A 236 7.32 -17.15 1.66
N TYR A 237 7.90 -18.01 0.83
CA TYR A 237 9.07 -18.80 1.14
C TYR A 237 10.35 -18.34 0.42
N GLU A 238 10.21 -17.64 -0.71
CA GLU A 238 11.36 -17.09 -1.45
C GLU A 238 11.84 -15.72 -0.91
N LEU A 239 11.00 -15.05 -0.12
CA LEU A 239 11.36 -13.78 0.53
C LEU A 239 11.39 -13.97 2.05
N PRO A 240 12.18 -13.18 2.79
CA PRO A 240 12.17 -13.18 4.24
C PRO A 240 10.91 -12.48 4.78
N LEU A 241 9.75 -13.08 4.54
CA LEU A 241 8.44 -12.53 4.92
C LEU A 241 7.95 -13.07 6.27
N ILE A 242 8.36 -14.28 6.63
CA ILE A 242 7.85 -14.98 7.79
C ILE A 242 9.02 -15.29 8.73
N PRO A 243 9.00 -14.82 9.99
CA PRO A 243 10.01 -15.20 10.96
C PRO A 243 10.16 -16.72 11.05
N PRO A 244 11.38 -17.25 11.14
CA PRO A 244 11.63 -18.70 11.13
C PRO A 244 10.79 -19.47 12.15
N GLU A 245 10.60 -18.92 13.31
CA GLU A 245 9.80 -19.52 14.40
C GLU A 245 8.30 -19.51 14.12
N TRP A 246 7.85 -18.79 13.07
CA TRP A 246 6.44 -18.74 12.67
C TRP A 246 6.15 -19.54 11.40
N LEU A 247 7.17 -20.03 10.71
CA LEU A 247 7.00 -20.79 9.46
C LEU A 247 6.07 -21.99 9.61
N GLY A 248 6.19 -22.73 10.72
CA GLY A 248 5.34 -23.91 11.00
C GLY A 248 3.86 -23.55 11.26
N ALA A 249 3.56 -22.30 11.59
CA ALA A 249 2.19 -21.81 11.81
C ALA A 249 1.61 -21.13 10.55
N PHE A 250 2.39 -20.93 9.50
CA PHE A 250 1.91 -20.35 8.26
C PHE A 250 1.31 -21.43 7.36
N SER A 251 0.00 -21.40 7.19
CA SER A 251 -0.73 -22.25 6.26
C SER A 251 -1.73 -21.40 5.48
N GLN A 252 -1.53 -21.25 4.19
CA GLN A 252 -2.39 -20.44 3.31
C GLN A 252 -2.70 -21.25 2.06
N LYS A 253 -3.97 -21.60 1.85
CA LYS A 253 -4.37 -22.25 0.61
C LYS A 253 -4.52 -21.22 -0.49
N VAL A 254 -3.74 -21.34 -1.55
CA VAL A 254 -3.87 -20.50 -2.74
C VAL A 254 -4.86 -21.17 -3.69
N ILE A 255 -5.88 -20.43 -4.10
CA ILE A 255 -6.91 -20.86 -5.04
C ILE A 255 -6.84 -19.94 -6.25
N LEU A 256 -6.44 -20.51 -7.36
CA LEU A 256 -6.26 -19.80 -8.61
C LEU A 256 -7.56 -19.71 -9.42
N ARG A 257 -7.57 -18.82 -10.38
CA ARG A 257 -8.69 -18.62 -11.30
C ARG A 257 -9.11 -19.93 -11.96
N GLY A 258 -10.40 -20.28 -11.84
CA GLY A 258 -10.97 -21.46 -12.47
C GLY A 258 -10.73 -22.78 -11.75
N GLU A 259 -10.03 -22.77 -10.62
CA GLU A 259 -9.89 -23.95 -9.78
C GLU A 259 -11.16 -24.18 -8.95
N ALA A 260 -11.73 -25.36 -9.09
CA ALA A 260 -12.79 -25.85 -8.21
C ALA A 260 -12.16 -26.46 -6.95
N ALA A 261 -11.72 -25.59 -6.03
CA ALA A 261 -11.10 -26.01 -4.79
C ALA A 261 -11.97 -25.65 -3.59
N GLU A 262 -12.14 -26.58 -2.66
CA GLU A 262 -12.80 -26.28 -1.38
C GLU A 262 -11.92 -25.37 -0.54
N PRO A 263 -12.48 -24.28 0.04
CA PRO A 263 -11.74 -23.40 0.95
C PRO A 263 -11.21 -24.16 2.17
N ASP A 264 -10.01 -23.77 2.60
CA ASP A 264 -9.39 -24.29 3.82
C ASP A 264 -9.85 -23.43 5.03
N PRO A 265 -10.32 -24.04 6.11
CA PRO A 265 -10.74 -23.31 7.32
C PRO A 265 -9.61 -22.48 7.94
N SER A 266 -8.35 -22.84 7.72
CA SER A 266 -7.19 -22.13 8.28
C SER A 266 -6.90 -20.80 7.57
N GLY A 267 -7.32 -20.65 6.30
CA GLY A 267 -7.19 -19.42 5.52
C GLY A 267 -6.90 -19.64 4.06
N ASN A 268 -7.41 -18.72 3.23
CA ASN A 268 -7.35 -18.83 1.77
C ASN A 268 -6.86 -17.53 1.12
N LEU A 269 -6.13 -17.68 0.03
CA LEU A 269 -5.77 -16.60 -0.87
C LEU A 269 -6.38 -16.89 -2.25
N PHE A 270 -7.42 -16.16 -2.59
CA PHE A 270 -8.05 -16.22 -3.89
C PHE A 270 -7.34 -15.26 -4.84
N LEU A 271 -6.94 -15.75 -6.00
CA LEU A 271 -6.34 -14.93 -7.06
C LEU A 271 -7.19 -15.00 -8.33
N THR A 272 -7.71 -13.85 -8.74
CA THR A 272 -8.53 -13.73 -9.94
C THR A 272 -8.21 -12.45 -10.71
N ASN A 273 -8.91 -12.19 -11.80
CA ASN A 273 -8.85 -10.94 -12.53
C ASN A 273 -10.24 -10.30 -12.66
N VAL A 274 -10.26 -9.00 -12.90
CA VAL A 274 -11.50 -8.20 -12.93
C VAL A 274 -12.50 -8.69 -13.98
N GLN A 275 -12.02 -9.25 -15.08
CA GLN A 275 -12.89 -9.75 -16.18
C GLN A 275 -13.82 -10.87 -15.70
N GLN A 276 -13.37 -11.74 -14.82
CA GLN A 276 -14.25 -12.79 -14.28
C GLN A 276 -15.38 -12.28 -13.39
N LEU A 277 -15.23 -11.10 -12.81
CA LEU A 277 -16.28 -10.49 -12.00
C LEU A 277 -17.44 -9.93 -12.87
N TYR A 278 -17.17 -9.70 -14.16
CA TYR A 278 -18.18 -9.19 -15.11
C TYR A 278 -18.80 -10.27 -15.99
N GLU A 279 -18.10 -11.38 -16.27
CA GLU A 279 -18.56 -12.45 -17.16
C GLU A 279 -19.78 -13.23 -16.63
N SER A 280 -20.14 -13.10 -15.37
CA SER A 280 -21.29 -13.81 -14.77
C SER A 280 -22.64 -13.13 -15.04
N ARG A 281 -22.69 -11.95 -15.69
CA ARG A 281 -23.96 -11.23 -15.97
C ARG A 281 -24.58 -11.56 -17.30
N ASP A 282 -23.87 -12.19 -18.23
CA ASP A 282 -24.35 -12.46 -19.60
C ASP A 282 -24.83 -13.91 -19.80
N LYS A 283 -25.12 -14.65 -18.73
CA LYS A 283 -25.56 -16.05 -18.79
C LYS A 283 -26.89 -16.31 -18.08
N GLU A 284 -27.76 -15.30 -17.99
CA GLU A 284 -29.17 -15.49 -17.65
C GLU A 284 -30.06 -15.15 -18.86
#